data_ddb39376058455182e7328624f215fd5
#
_entry.id   ddb39376058455182e7328624f215fd5
#
_cell.length_a   1.000
_cell.length_b   1.000
_cell.length_c   1.000
_cell.angle_alpha   90.00
_cell.angle_beta   90.00
_cell.angle_gamma   90.00
#
_symmetry.space_group_name_H-M   'P 1'
#
loop_
_entity.id
_entity.type
_entity.pdbx_description
1 polymer ?
#
loop_
_entity_poly.entity_id
_entity_poly.type
_entity_poly.pdbx_seq_one_letter_code
_entity_poly.pdbx_strand_id
1 'polypeptide(L)'
;MKKLNLFLGALVTIFFISCEGPQGPPGYDGFDGIDGADGQDGQDGINILGKVMDIEGSFTLENDYSIFYEFPQTVEVFETDVVLVYLLWDETVDGNSDLVDIWRLMPQTRILDQGLLQYNFDYTFFDVNIFLESDFDLRTLPAGDTDNQVFRIAVLPAESTTGKLDTSDINSVMAHLGVKEENIQKIKLD
;
A
#
# COMPACT_ATOMS: atom_id res chain seq x y z
N MET A 1 -14.70 105.45 23.41
CA MET A 1 -15.25 104.17 23.06
C MET A 1 -14.52 103.47 21.88
N LYS A 2 -14.04 104.20 20.86
CA LYS A 2 -13.32 103.56 19.71
C LYS A 2 -11.96 102.91 20.06
N LYS A 3 -11.23 103.46 21.06
CA LYS A 3 -9.92 102.93 21.47
C LYS A 3 -9.99 101.65 22.33
N LEU A 4 -11.13 101.51 23.09
CA LEU A 4 -11.36 100.34 23.93
C LEU A 4 -11.73 99.12 23.05
N ASN A 5 -12.43 99.25 21.94
CA ASN A 5 -12.79 98.21 21.01
C ASN A 5 -11.56 97.70 20.20
N LEU A 6 -10.59 98.59 19.96
CA LEU A 6 -9.37 98.23 19.28
C LEU A 6 -8.47 97.35 20.17
N PHE A 7 -8.45 97.63 21.51
CA PHE A 7 -7.66 96.83 22.46
C PHE A 7 -8.31 95.46 22.74
N LEU A 8 -9.65 95.40 22.71
CA LEU A 8 -10.36 94.14 22.87
C LEU A 8 -10.18 93.22 21.66
N GLY A 9 -10.14 93.82 20.45
CA GLY A 9 -9.88 93.04 19.19
C GLY A 9 -8.49 92.51 19.12
N ALA A 10 -7.45 93.21 19.59
CA ALA A 10 -6.06 92.76 19.64
C ALA A 10 -5.84 91.64 20.70
N LEU A 11 -6.61 91.65 21.79
CA LEU A 11 -6.50 90.61 22.83
C LEU A 11 -7.10 89.27 22.38
N VAL A 12 -8.15 89.29 21.53
CA VAL A 12 -8.81 88.07 21.06
C VAL A 12 -7.99 87.37 19.99
N THR A 13 -7.13 88.09 19.22
CA THR A 13 -6.30 87.48 18.18
C THR A 13 -5.05 86.65 18.74
N ILE A 14 -4.67 86.90 20.00
CA ILE A 14 -3.53 86.23 20.61
C ILE A 14 -3.86 84.81 21.11
N PHE A 15 -5.16 84.53 21.30
CA PHE A 15 -5.58 83.20 21.80
C PHE A 15 -5.58 82.03 20.72
N PHE A 16 -5.36 82.38 19.45
CA PHE A 16 -5.39 81.37 18.39
C PHE A 16 -4.02 80.89 17.92
N ILE A 17 -2.90 81.27 18.62
CA ILE A 17 -1.60 80.68 18.37
C ILE A 17 -1.54 79.39 19.20
N SER A 18 -2.25 78.37 18.73
CA SER A 18 -2.10 77.00 19.25
C SER A 18 -0.76 76.45 18.75
N CYS A 19 0.16 76.25 19.69
CA CYS A 19 1.36 75.45 19.39
C CYS A 19 0.94 74.04 19.07
N GLU A 20 0.98 73.62 17.82
CA GLU A 20 1.03 72.21 17.50
C GLU A 20 2.36 71.63 18.04
N GLY A 21 2.26 70.74 18.96
CA GLY A 21 3.41 69.99 19.46
C GLY A 21 4.04 69.12 18.35
N PRO A 22 5.32 68.78 18.45
CA PRO A 22 5.95 67.90 17.46
C PRO A 22 5.20 66.58 17.37
N GLN A 23 4.99 66.10 16.15
CA GLN A 23 4.36 64.79 15.87
C GLN A 23 5.12 63.73 16.62
N GLY A 24 4.41 62.85 17.35
CA GLY A 24 5.00 61.71 18.03
C GLY A 24 5.75 60.77 17.05
N PRO A 25 6.74 60.06 17.57
CA PRO A 25 7.50 59.10 16.75
C PRO A 25 6.56 58.06 16.15
N PRO A 26 6.88 57.54 14.93
CA PRO A 26 6.13 56.46 14.36
C PRO A 26 6.05 55.24 15.33
N GLY A 27 4.94 54.51 15.27
CA GLY A 27 4.78 53.28 16.00
C GLY A 27 5.85 52.26 15.58
N TYR A 28 6.24 51.40 16.48
CA TYR A 28 7.14 50.28 16.16
C TYR A 28 6.49 49.36 15.15
N ASP A 29 7.30 48.81 14.21
CA ASP A 29 6.85 47.77 13.32
C ASP A 29 6.34 46.57 14.14
N GLY A 30 5.32 45.90 13.65
CA GLY A 30 4.81 44.68 14.26
C GLY A 30 5.89 43.59 14.24
N PHE A 31 5.89 42.72 15.24
CA PHE A 31 6.77 41.55 15.25
C PHE A 31 6.47 40.68 14.03
N ASP A 32 7.51 40.15 13.40
CA ASP A 32 7.39 39.14 12.35
C ASP A 32 6.60 37.93 12.90
N GLY A 33 5.74 37.35 12.05
CA GLY A 33 5.01 36.15 12.39
C GLY A 33 5.98 35.01 12.74
N ILE A 34 5.58 34.17 13.69
CA ILE A 34 6.34 32.95 14.03
C ILE A 34 6.34 32.04 12.79
N ASP A 35 7.50 31.52 12.42
CA ASP A 35 7.64 30.51 11.37
C ASP A 35 6.70 29.34 11.64
N GLY A 36 6.07 28.80 10.59
CA GLY A 36 5.23 27.62 10.71
C GLY A 36 6.06 26.44 11.25
N ALA A 37 5.42 25.60 12.06
CA ALA A 37 6.05 24.35 12.52
C ALA A 37 6.47 23.51 11.31
N ASP A 38 7.66 22.91 11.38
CA ASP A 38 8.14 21.96 10.40
C ASP A 38 7.09 20.84 10.21
N GLY A 39 6.92 20.38 8.97
CA GLY A 39 6.06 19.24 8.70
C GLY A 39 6.56 18.01 9.47
N GLN A 40 5.62 17.18 9.94
CA GLN A 40 5.98 15.88 10.51
C GLN A 40 6.80 15.09 9.49
N ASP A 41 7.90 14.47 9.95
CA ASP A 41 8.62 13.49 9.15
C ASP A 41 7.63 12.42 8.66
N GLY A 42 7.77 12.01 7.39
CA GLY A 42 7.00 10.91 6.84
C GLY A 42 7.19 9.67 7.72
N GLN A 43 6.13 8.89 7.90
CA GLN A 43 6.26 7.59 8.56
C GLN A 43 7.33 6.77 7.85
N ASP A 44 8.18 6.08 8.62
CA ASP A 44 9.15 5.13 8.08
C ASP A 44 8.42 4.17 7.14
N GLY A 45 9.00 3.94 5.95
CA GLY A 45 8.43 3.02 4.98
C GLY A 45 8.24 1.66 5.65
N ILE A 46 7.02 1.10 5.54
CA ILE A 46 6.72 -0.24 6.02
C ILE A 46 7.75 -1.18 5.40
N ASN A 47 8.40 -2.01 6.21
CA ASN A 47 9.33 -3.03 5.72
C ASN A 47 8.53 -4.08 4.93
N ILE A 48 8.44 -3.89 3.61
CA ILE A 48 7.63 -4.70 2.68
C ILE A 48 8.35 -6.04 2.35
N LEU A 49 9.60 -6.20 2.80
CA LEU A 49 10.34 -7.44 2.67
C LEU A 49 9.63 -8.57 3.42
N GLY A 50 9.13 -9.55 2.69
CA GLY A 50 8.41 -10.70 3.23
C GLY A 50 6.91 -10.73 2.94
N LYS A 51 6.37 -9.71 2.30
CA LYS A 51 4.95 -9.71 1.87
C LYS A 51 4.70 -10.45 0.54
N VAL A 52 5.73 -10.90 -0.14
CA VAL A 52 5.64 -11.81 -1.30
C VAL A 52 6.54 -13.00 -1.05
N MET A 53 5.98 -14.19 -1.18
CA MET A 53 6.69 -15.45 -0.97
C MET A 53 6.20 -16.53 -1.93
N ASP A 54 7.10 -17.40 -2.35
CA ASP A 54 6.77 -18.58 -3.13
C ASP A 54 6.77 -19.80 -2.21
N ILE A 55 5.71 -20.59 -2.28
CA ILE A 55 5.60 -21.88 -1.61
C ILE A 55 5.50 -22.99 -2.67
N GLU A 56 6.19 -24.09 -2.45
CA GLU A 56 6.08 -25.31 -3.24
C GLU A 56 5.52 -26.42 -2.37
N GLY A 57 4.48 -27.09 -2.83
CA GLY A 57 3.86 -28.20 -2.12
C GLY A 57 3.20 -29.18 -3.06
N SER A 58 2.77 -30.32 -2.52
CA SER A 58 2.07 -31.36 -3.28
C SER A 58 0.72 -31.66 -2.65
N PHE A 59 -0.27 -31.87 -3.50
CA PHE A 59 -1.61 -32.31 -3.11
C PHE A 59 -1.63 -33.83 -3.05
N THR A 60 -1.85 -34.38 -1.88
CA THR A 60 -1.84 -35.82 -1.64
C THR A 60 -3.09 -36.27 -0.90
N LEU A 61 -3.35 -37.56 -0.89
CA LEU A 61 -4.44 -38.14 -0.07
C LEU A 61 -4.20 -37.90 1.44
N GLU A 62 -2.94 -37.89 1.86
CA GLU A 62 -2.55 -37.74 3.26
C GLU A 62 -2.87 -36.32 3.78
N ASN A 63 -2.76 -35.30 2.93
CA ASN A 63 -3.08 -33.93 3.29
C ASN A 63 -4.47 -33.49 2.80
N ASP A 64 -5.34 -34.45 2.44
CA ASP A 64 -6.70 -34.22 1.94
C ASP A 64 -6.73 -33.24 0.73
N TYR A 65 -5.71 -33.36 -0.14
CA TYR A 65 -5.52 -32.48 -1.31
C TYR A 65 -5.49 -30.99 -0.94
N SER A 66 -4.82 -30.67 0.16
CA SER A 66 -4.74 -29.32 0.71
C SER A 66 -3.29 -29.01 1.11
N ILE A 67 -2.85 -27.80 0.82
CA ILE A 67 -1.53 -27.26 1.19
C ILE A 67 -1.78 -26.09 2.16
N PHE A 68 -1.33 -26.28 3.40
CA PHE A 68 -1.49 -25.29 4.46
C PHE A 68 -0.17 -24.53 4.70
N TYR A 69 -0.24 -23.21 4.71
CA TYR A 69 0.90 -22.35 4.99
C TYR A 69 0.58 -21.32 6.07
N GLU A 70 1.25 -21.42 7.20
CA GLU A 70 1.16 -20.45 8.30
C GLU A 70 2.17 -19.32 8.07
N PHE A 71 1.71 -18.07 8.17
CA PHE A 71 2.60 -16.92 8.03
C PHE A 71 3.61 -16.91 9.19
N PRO A 72 4.93 -16.84 8.89
CA PRO A 72 5.92 -16.76 9.95
C PRO A 72 5.78 -15.44 10.71
N GLN A 73 6.15 -15.41 11.99
CA GLN A 73 6.06 -14.22 12.84
C GLN A 73 6.83 -13.00 12.31
N THR A 74 7.69 -13.19 11.32
CA THR A 74 8.41 -12.11 10.64
C THR A 74 7.57 -11.41 9.58
N VAL A 75 6.43 -11.99 9.20
CA VAL A 75 5.46 -11.43 8.25
C VAL A 75 4.23 -10.96 9.05
N GLU A 76 4.08 -9.67 9.18
CA GLU A 76 2.91 -9.09 9.85
C GLU A 76 1.77 -8.97 8.85
N VAL A 77 0.66 -9.66 9.11
CA VAL A 77 -0.57 -9.63 8.32
C VAL A 77 -1.71 -9.17 9.21
N PHE A 78 -2.45 -8.17 8.78
CA PHE A 78 -3.59 -7.62 9.50
C PHE A 78 -4.90 -8.16 8.92
N GLU A 79 -5.98 -8.19 9.72
CA GLU A 79 -7.32 -8.58 9.27
C GLU A 79 -7.84 -7.75 8.07
N THR A 80 -7.30 -6.54 7.90
CA THR A 80 -7.68 -5.64 6.81
C THR A 80 -6.89 -5.87 5.53
N ASP A 81 -5.79 -6.63 5.59
CA ASP A 81 -4.94 -6.90 4.44
C ASP A 81 -5.61 -7.89 3.49
N VAL A 82 -5.29 -7.76 2.22
CA VAL A 82 -5.76 -8.68 1.18
C VAL A 82 -4.65 -9.65 0.83
N VAL A 83 -4.94 -10.93 0.93
CA VAL A 83 -4.02 -11.99 0.48
C VAL A 83 -4.40 -12.42 -0.93
N LEU A 84 -3.45 -12.34 -1.84
CA LEU A 84 -3.57 -12.84 -3.21
C LEU A 84 -2.68 -14.07 -3.36
N VAL A 85 -3.20 -15.08 -4.05
CA VAL A 85 -2.47 -16.31 -4.35
C VAL A 85 -2.45 -16.50 -5.86
N TYR A 86 -1.26 -16.71 -6.41
CA TYR A 86 -1.06 -17.01 -7.83
C TYR A 86 -0.49 -18.40 -7.98
N LEU A 87 -1.02 -19.16 -8.92
CA LEU A 87 -0.48 -20.46 -9.32
C LEU A 87 0.53 -20.26 -10.45
N LEU A 88 1.71 -20.85 -10.35
CA LEU A 88 2.61 -21.02 -11.48
C LEU A 88 1.97 -21.97 -12.47
N TRP A 89 1.44 -21.40 -13.54
CA TRP A 89 0.62 -22.17 -14.50
C TRP A 89 1.44 -22.90 -15.55
N ASP A 90 2.49 -22.25 -16.00
CA ASP A 90 3.33 -22.71 -17.10
C ASP A 90 4.62 -21.87 -17.14
N GLU A 91 5.55 -22.25 -17.98
CA GLU A 91 6.77 -21.50 -18.29
C GLU A 91 6.83 -21.29 -19.81
N THR A 92 7.34 -20.17 -20.25
CA THR A 92 7.60 -19.85 -21.64
C THR A 92 9.00 -19.29 -21.82
N VAL A 93 9.42 -19.05 -23.04
CA VAL A 93 10.68 -18.38 -23.33
C VAL A 93 10.41 -17.02 -23.97
N ASP A 94 11.17 -16.04 -23.55
CA ASP A 94 11.13 -14.70 -24.15
C ASP A 94 11.91 -14.63 -25.47
N GLY A 95 11.97 -13.41 -26.06
CA GLY A 95 12.72 -13.16 -27.31
C GLY A 95 14.25 -13.37 -27.18
N ASN A 96 14.77 -13.45 -25.97
CA ASN A 96 16.20 -13.69 -25.66
C ASN A 96 16.48 -15.16 -25.29
N SER A 97 15.48 -16.02 -25.32
CA SER A 97 15.52 -17.42 -24.86
C SER A 97 15.65 -17.58 -23.33
N ASP A 98 15.30 -16.55 -22.57
CA ASP A 98 15.22 -16.67 -21.13
C ASP A 98 13.86 -17.25 -20.72
N LEU A 99 13.84 -18.13 -19.69
CA LEU A 99 12.61 -18.69 -19.14
C LEU A 99 11.81 -17.62 -18.40
N VAL A 100 10.51 -17.59 -18.67
CA VAL A 100 9.55 -16.65 -18.07
C VAL A 100 8.37 -17.43 -17.50
N ASP A 101 8.11 -17.24 -16.23
CA ASP A 101 6.99 -17.85 -15.51
C ASP A 101 5.66 -17.24 -15.92
N ILE A 102 4.66 -18.09 -16.12
CA ILE A 102 3.28 -17.69 -16.36
C ILE A 102 2.48 -17.89 -15.10
N TRP A 103 2.17 -16.80 -14.43
CA TRP A 103 1.38 -16.79 -13.21
C TRP A 103 -0.11 -16.52 -13.48
N ARG A 104 -0.98 -17.19 -12.73
CA ARG A 104 -2.42 -16.94 -12.78
C ARG A 104 -2.97 -16.71 -11.38
N LEU A 105 -3.70 -15.61 -11.21
CA LEU A 105 -4.41 -15.34 -9.96
C LEU A 105 -5.47 -16.41 -9.72
N MET A 106 -5.48 -16.97 -8.52
CA MET A 106 -6.48 -17.97 -8.10
C MET A 106 -7.83 -17.33 -7.74
N PRO A 107 -8.95 -18.08 -7.81
CA PRO A 107 -9.03 -19.50 -8.16
C PRO A 107 -8.84 -19.77 -9.66
N GLN A 108 -8.31 -20.96 -10.00
CA GLN A 108 -8.12 -21.41 -11.38
C GLN A 108 -8.80 -22.74 -11.63
N THR A 109 -9.44 -22.87 -12.78
CA THR A 109 -10.12 -24.11 -13.20
C THR A 109 -9.41 -24.72 -14.42
N ARG A 110 -9.13 -26.02 -14.35
CA ARG A 110 -8.69 -26.84 -15.47
C ARG A 110 -9.82 -27.73 -15.95
N ILE A 111 -9.97 -27.82 -17.27
CA ILE A 111 -10.90 -28.75 -17.91
C ILE A 111 -10.10 -29.99 -18.30
N LEU A 112 -10.35 -31.10 -17.66
CA LEU A 112 -9.70 -32.37 -17.87
C LEU A 112 -10.68 -33.35 -18.56
N ASP A 113 -10.17 -34.45 -19.09
CA ASP A 113 -11.02 -35.47 -19.74
C ASP A 113 -12.02 -36.09 -18.74
N GLN A 114 -11.65 -36.18 -17.45
CA GLN A 114 -12.50 -36.73 -16.39
C GLN A 114 -13.46 -35.74 -15.74
N GLY A 115 -13.32 -34.42 -16.00
CA GLY A 115 -14.19 -33.40 -15.42
C GLY A 115 -13.47 -32.09 -15.14
N LEU A 116 -14.00 -31.33 -14.20
CA LEU A 116 -13.47 -30.02 -13.79
C LEU A 116 -12.61 -30.16 -12.55
N LEU A 117 -11.39 -29.64 -12.60
CA LEU A 117 -10.51 -29.48 -11.47
C LEU A 117 -10.36 -27.99 -11.17
N GLN A 118 -10.61 -27.57 -9.92
CA GLN A 118 -10.39 -26.22 -9.46
C GLN A 118 -9.30 -26.18 -8.40
N TYR A 119 -8.30 -25.33 -8.60
CA TYR A 119 -7.38 -24.88 -7.57
C TYR A 119 -8.02 -23.69 -6.87
N ASN A 120 -8.25 -23.83 -5.59
CA ASN A 120 -8.94 -22.86 -4.77
C ASN A 120 -8.11 -22.51 -3.55
N PHE A 121 -8.45 -21.41 -2.86
CA PHE A 121 -7.80 -21.04 -1.61
C PHE A 121 -8.74 -20.28 -0.70
N ASP A 122 -8.50 -20.36 0.58
CA ASP A 122 -8.98 -19.45 1.61
C ASP A 122 -7.80 -18.95 2.45
N TYR A 123 -8.04 -17.90 3.22
CA TYR A 123 -7.01 -17.32 4.07
C TYR A 123 -7.58 -16.66 5.30
N THR A 124 -6.75 -16.61 6.34
CA THR A 124 -6.91 -15.74 7.49
C THR A 124 -5.71 -14.80 7.59
N PHE A 125 -5.64 -13.95 8.59
CA PHE A 125 -4.43 -13.16 8.85
C PHE A 125 -3.29 -14.00 9.46
N PHE A 126 -3.51 -15.28 9.75
CA PHE A 126 -2.50 -16.21 10.24
C PHE A 126 -1.96 -17.15 9.16
N ASP A 127 -2.78 -17.50 8.16
CA ASP A 127 -2.51 -18.61 7.27
C ASP A 127 -3.20 -18.49 5.92
N VAL A 128 -2.74 -19.33 5.00
CA VAL A 128 -3.37 -19.59 3.70
C VAL A 128 -3.54 -21.10 3.56
N ASN A 129 -4.72 -21.52 3.17
CA ASN A 129 -5.04 -22.88 2.82
C ASN A 129 -5.35 -22.96 1.31
N ILE A 130 -4.59 -23.73 0.55
CA ILE A 130 -4.76 -23.94 -0.89
C ILE A 130 -5.23 -25.37 -1.08
N PHE A 131 -6.36 -25.57 -1.80
CA PHE A 131 -6.97 -26.89 -1.90
C PHE A 131 -7.55 -27.14 -3.29
N LEU A 132 -7.74 -28.43 -3.59
CA LEU A 132 -8.36 -28.88 -4.83
C LEU A 132 -9.83 -29.21 -4.62
N GLU A 133 -10.66 -28.76 -5.58
CA GLU A 133 -12.05 -29.18 -5.72
C GLU A 133 -12.28 -29.81 -7.10
N SER A 134 -13.10 -30.83 -7.17
CA SER A 134 -13.43 -31.49 -8.45
C SER A 134 -14.82 -32.13 -8.43
N ASP A 135 -15.35 -32.38 -9.60
CA ASP A 135 -16.57 -33.19 -9.82
C ASP A 135 -16.28 -34.67 -10.08
N PHE A 136 -15.00 -35.07 -9.91
CA PHE A 136 -14.51 -36.44 -10.05
C PHE A 136 -13.58 -36.82 -8.89
N ASP A 137 -13.15 -38.09 -8.85
CA ASP A 137 -12.24 -38.60 -7.80
C ASP A 137 -10.82 -38.03 -7.96
N LEU A 138 -10.36 -37.19 -7.03
CA LEU A 138 -9.03 -36.58 -7.02
C LEU A 138 -7.87 -37.59 -7.07
N ARG A 139 -8.09 -38.83 -6.65
CA ARG A 139 -7.08 -39.91 -6.74
C ARG A 139 -6.71 -40.27 -8.18
N THR A 140 -7.50 -39.82 -9.14
CA THR A 140 -7.24 -40.08 -10.57
C THR A 140 -6.42 -38.98 -11.25
N LEU A 141 -6.03 -37.96 -10.50
CA LEU A 141 -5.22 -36.86 -11.01
C LEU A 141 -3.81 -37.33 -11.40
N PRO A 142 -3.28 -36.85 -12.52
CA PRO A 142 -1.87 -37.07 -12.84
C PRO A 142 -0.96 -36.23 -11.96
N ALA A 143 0.27 -36.69 -11.74
CA ALA A 143 1.27 -36.01 -10.94
C ALA A 143 1.54 -34.55 -11.37
N GLY A 144 1.36 -34.22 -12.64
CA GLY A 144 1.51 -32.84 -13.14
C GLY A 144 0.47 -31.85 -12.58
N ASP A 145 -0.64 -32.36 -12.04
CA ASP A 145 -1.67 -31.54 -11.43
C ASP A 145 -1.59 -31.51 -9.89
N THR A 146 -0.75 -32.38 -9.31
CA THR A 146 -0.69 -32.55 -7.85
C THR A 146 0.69 -32.33 -7.27
N ASP A 147 1.77 -32.72 -7.97
CA ASP A 147 3.11 -32.76 -7.38
C ASP A 147 3.86 -31.44 -7.62
N ASN A 148 4.57 -30.99 -6.58
CA ASN A 148 5.46 -29.83 -6.62
C ASN A 148 4.81 -28.58 -7.26
N GLN A 149 3.56 -28.33 -6.92
CA GLN A 149 2.87 -27.13 -7.37
C GLN A 149 3.45 -25.91 -6.68
N VAL A 150 3.68 -24.84 -7.45
CA VAL A 150 4.28 -23.60 -6.93
C VAL A 150 3.23 -22.49 -6.90
N PHE A 151 3.14 -21.84 -5.75
CA PHE A 151 2.21 -20.73 -5.53
C PHE A 151 2.98 -19.52 -5.05
N ARG A 152 2.64 -18.36 -5.58
CA ARG A 152 3.13 -17.07 -5.08
C ARG A 152 2.05 -16.39 -4.27
N ILE A 153 2.32 -16.17 -3.00
CA ILE A 153 1.44 -15.48 -2.06
C ILE A 153 1.91 -14.03 -1.97
N ALA A 154 0.99 -13.09 -2.14
CA ALA A 154 1.24 -11.66 -1.97
C ALA A 154 0.26 -11.08 -0.95
N VAL A 155 0.77 -10.44 0.10
CA VAL A 155 -0.01 -9.74 1.12
C VAL A 155 -0.02 -8.25 0.79
N LEU A 156 -1.20 -7.72 0.50
CA LEU A 156 -1.42 -6.29 0.18
C LEU A 156 -2.01 -5.57 1.39
N PRO A 157 -1.35 -4.54 1.92
CA PRO A 157 -1.96 -3.67 2.91
C PRO A 157 -3.27 -3.05 2.40
N ALA A 158 -4.24 -2.86 3.29
CA ALA A 158 -5.55 -2.31 2.95
C ALA A 158 -5.46 -0.97 2.19
N GLU A 159 -4.51 -0.12 2.55
CA GLU A 159 -4.29 1.18 1.88
C GLU A 159 -3.84 1.02 0.42
N SER A 160 -3.20 -0.10 0.10
CA SER A 160 -2.73 -0.42 -1.26
C SER A 160 -3.87 -0.74 -2.22
N THR A 161 -5.03 -1.11 -1.70
CA THR A 161 -6.21 -1.51 -2.50
C THR A 161 -7.04 -0.32 -2.96
N THR A 162 -6.73 0.90 -2.53
CA THR A 162 -7.50 2.13 -2.84
C THR A 162 -7.24 2.73 -4.22
N GLY A 163 -6.35 2.13 -5.03
CA GLY A 163 -5.92 2.62 -6.35
C GLY A 163 -6.43 1.78 -7.52
N LYS A 164 -5.85 2.03 -8.69
CA LYS A 164 -6.08 1.25 -9.93
C LYS A 164 -5.08 0.09 -10.07
N LEU A 165 -4.75 -0.61 -8.98
CA LEU A 165 -3.84 -1.74 -9.03
C LEU A 165 -4.51 -2.90 -9.77
N ASP A 166 -3.87 -3.40 -10.82
CA ASP A 166 -4.27 -4.64 -11.48
C ASP A 166 -3.76 -5.84 -10.68
N THR A 167 -4.65 -6.40 -9.86
CA THR A 167 -4.34 -7.57 -9.04
C THR A 167 -4.30 -8.88 -9.82
N SER A 168 -4.72 -8.90 -11.08
CA SER A 168 -4.59 -10.09 -11.95
C SER A 168 -3.17 -10.27 -12.50
N ASP A 169 -2.38 -9.19 -12.54
CA ASP A 169 -0.98 -9.19 -12.96
C ASP A 169 -0.05 -9.14 -11.76
N ILE A 170 0.64 -10.24 -11.49
CA ILE A 170 1.61 -10.34 -10.39
C ILE A 170 2.74 -9.32 -10.50
N ASN A 171 3.18 -8.96 -11.70
CA ASN A 171 4.23 -7.98 -11.89
C ASN A 171 3.77 -6.58 -11.43
N SER A 172 2.51 -6.23 -11.72
CA SER A 172 1.90 -4.99 -11.22
C SER A 172 1.82 -4.97 -9.69
N VAL A 173 1.46 -6.10 -9.07
CA VAL A 173 1.42 -6.25 -7.61
C VAL A 173 2.81 -6.15 -7.01
N MET A 174 3.81 -6.85 -7.55
CA MET A 174 5.19 -6.79 -7.08
C MET A 174 5.80 -5.40 -7.22
N ALA A 175 5.57 -4.74 -8.35
CA ALA A 175 6.03 -3.37 -8.57
C ALA A 175 5.40 -2.41 -7.56
N HIS A 176 4.11 -2.57 -7.27
CA HIS A 176 3.40 -1.77 -6.27
C HIS A 176 3.96 -1.98 -4.86
N LEU A 177 4.27 -3.22 -4.50
CA LEU A 177 4.88 -3.58 -3.22
C LEU A 177 6.39 -3.26 -3.16
N GLY A 178 7.01 -2.85 -4.27
CA GLY A 178 8.45 -2.60 -4.34
C GLY A 178 9.30 -3.87 -4.18
N VAL A 179 8.72 -5.06 -4.44
CA VAL A 179 9.39 -6.36 -4.33
C VAL A 179 9.96 -6.74 -5.68
N LYS A 180 11.21 -7.22 -5.68
CA LYS A 180 11.86 -7.78 -6.86
C LYS A 180 11.92 -9.30 -6.76
N GLU A 181 11.93 -9.98 -7.90
CA GLU A 181 12.00 -11.44 -8.01
C GLU A 181 13.15 -12.04 -7.16
N GLU A 182 14.30 -11.40 -7.18
CA GLU A 182 15.50 -11.82 -6.42
C GLU A 182 15.32 -11.79 -4.89
N ASN A 183 14.30 -11.11 -4.39
CA ASN A 183 14.03 -10.93 -2.97
C ASN A 183 12.89 -11.86 -2.47
N ILE A 184 12.28 -12.64 -3.37
CA ILE A 184 11.19 -13.54 -3.00
C ILE A 184 11.76 -14.75 -2.28
N GLN A 185 11.25 -15.01 -1.09
CA GLN A 185 11.59 -16.22 -0.35
C GLN A 185 10.91 -17.43 -0.97
N LYS A 186 11.68 -18.48 -1.29
CA LYS A 186 11.16 -19.76 -1.79
C LYS A 186 11.13 -20.77 -0.64
N ILE A 187 9.96 -21.33 -0.39
CA ILE A 187 9.68 -22.22 0.75
C ILE A 187 9.15 -23.53 0.18
N LYS A 188 9.79 -24.64 0.52
CA LYS A 188 9.29 -25.98 0.20
C LYS A 188 8.57 -26.54 1.42
N LEU A 189 7.32 -26.94 1.22
CA LEU A 189 6.48 -27.57 2.22
C LEU A 189 6.58 -29.09 2.05
N ASP A 190 6.79 -29.79 3.15
CA ASP A 190 6.93 -31.27 3.20
C ASP A 190 5.55 -31.95 3.21
#